data_fbb0b2a07430ad7139b7789b430b1391
#
_entry.id   fbb0b2a07430ad7139b7789b430b1391
#
_cell.length_a   1.000
_cell.length_b   1.000
_cell.length_c   1.000
_cell.angle_alpha   90.00
_cell.angle_beta   90.00
_cell.angle_gamma   90.00
#
_symmetry.space_group_name_H-M   'P 1'
#
loop_
_entity.id
_entity.type
_entity.pdbx_description
1 polymer ?
#
loop_
_entity_poly.entity_id
_entity_poly.type
_entity_poly.pdbx_seq_one_letter_code
_entity_poly.pdbx_strand_id
1 'polypeptide(L)'
;LGPADLGLDEAVRVRVESQLGSRPSGPIRMLTQLRTLGYVFNPVTFYYCYEPDGVTLHSFVAEITNTPWGERHAYVLSARDALRWSFAKDFHVSPFFGMDQIYRWSITAPGETLDVAMSNEEHGQRVFTAALNLRRQPIRTGTLLRALVLHPWMPARAHLAIYWQALRLSLKRVPFFTHPKKRRPPAPTLP
;
A
#
# COMPACT_ATOMS: atom_id res chain seq x y z
N LEU A 1 -10.49 -4.14 4.70
CA LEU A 1 -10.20 -3.49 5.97
C LEU A 1 -11.01 -4.08 7.11
N GLY A 2 -12.30 -4.26 6.98
CA GLY A 2 -13.22 -4.75 7.99
C GLY A 2 -14.36 -5.57 7.40
N PRO A 3 -15.37 -5.94 8.23
CA PRO A 3 -16.59 -6.58 7.76
C PRO A 3 -17.26 -5.80 6.62
N ALA A 4 -17.91 -6.51 5.70
CA ALA A 4 -18.48 -5.91 4.49
C ALA A 4 -19.70 -5.00 4.75
N ASP A 5 -20.30 -5.11 5.92
CA ASP A 5 -21.44 -4.33 6.38
C ASP A 5 -21.08 -2.98 7.00
N LEU A 6 -19.79 -2.76 7.31
CA LEU A 6 -19.33 -1.49 7.84
C LEU A 6 -19.03 -0.48 6.72
N GLY A 7 -19.38 0.78 6.96
CA GLY A 7 -18.89 1.89 6.13
C GLY A 7 -17.36 1.97 6.15
N LEU A 8 -16.76 2.53 5.08
CA LEU A 8 -15.30 2.56 4.93
C LEU A 8 -14.60 3.29 6.09
N ASP A 9 -15.14 4.42 6.54
CA ASP A 9 -14.60 5.19 7.66
C ASP A 9 -14.55 4.34 8.94
N GLU A 10 -15.65 3.68 9.27
CA GLU A 10 -15.77 2.80 10.42
C GLU A 10 -14.85 1.58 10.31
N ALA A 11 -14.76 0.96 9.14
CA ALA A 11 -13.86 -0.17 8.91
C ALA A 11 -12.38 0.20 9.13
N VAL A 12 -11.97 1.42 8.75
CA VAL A 12 -10.61 1.92 9.03
C VAL A 12 -10.41 2.10 10.53
N ARG A 13 -11.36 2.75 11.24
CA ARG A 13 -11.26 2.99 12.69
C ARG A 13 -11.16 1.68 13.48
N VAL A 14 -12.04 0.74 13.21
CA VAL A 14 -12.01 -0.59 13.83
C VAL A 14 -10.70 -1.31 13.56
N ARG A 15 -10.18 -1.21 12.34
CA ARG A 15 -8.90 -1.82 11.98
C ARG A 15 -7.73 -1.20 12.76
N VAL A 16 -7.71 0.13 12.89
CA VAL A 16 -6.68 0.84 13.66
C VAL A 16 -6.77 0.45 15.13
N GLU A 17 -7.95 0.50 15.72
CA GLU A 17 -8.20 0.14 17.10
C GLU A 17 -7.77 -1.28 17.43
N SER A 18 -8.08 -2.24 16.56
CA SER A 18 -7.71 -3.65 16.74
C SER A 18 -6.19 -3.90 16.74
N GLN A 19 -5.41 -3.04 16.10
CA GLN A 19 -3.96 -3.22 16.00
C GLN A 19 -3.15 -2.31 16.94
N LEU A 20 -3.62 -1.09 17.20
CA LEU A 20 -2.92 -0.12 18.03
C LEU A 20 -3.50 0.02 19.45
N GLY A 21 -4.65 -0.62 19.72
CA GLY A 21 -5.35 -0.47 21.01
C GLY A 21 -5.94 0.94 21.24
N SER A 22 -5.87 1.81 20.24
CA SER A 22 -6.42 3.17 20.29
C SER A 22 -7.16 3.49 18.99
N ARG A 23 -8.30 4.19 19.13
CA ARG A 23 -9.19 4.49 18.02
C ARG A 23 -9.03 5.95 17.58
N PRO A 24 -8.75 6.23 16.29
CA PRO A 24 -8.73 7.60 15.80
C PRO A 24 -10.14 8.19 15.83
N SER A 25 -10.28 9.41 16.33
CA SER A 25 -11.57 10.09 16.47
C SER A 25 -11.71 11.31 15.55
N GLY A 26 -10.60 11.76 14.95
CA GLY A 26 -10.59 12.84 13.98
C GLY A 26 -10.93 12.39 12.55
N PRO A 27 -10.78 13.29 11.57
CA PRO A 27 -11.05 12.98 10.18
C PRO A 27 -10.09 11.93 9.60
N ILE A 28 -10.56 11.14 8.63
CA ILE A 28 -9.74 10.22 7.85
C ILE A 28 -9.62 10.77 6.42
N ARG A 29 -8.39 10.98 5.95
CA ARG A 29 -8.11 11.39 4.58
C ARG A 29 -7.53 10.21 3.80
N MET A 30 -8.07 9.97 2.61
CA MET A 30 -7.69 8.83 1.78
C MET A 30 -6.92 9.31 0.55
N LEU A 31 -5.79 8.66 0.29
CA LEU A 31 -5.05 8.76 -0.97
C LEU A 31 -5.23 7.45 -1.73
N THR A 32 -5.88 7.51 -2.87
CA THR A 32 -6.22 6.34 -3.68
C THR A 32 -6.24 6.69 -5.16
N GLN A 33 -6.10 5.70 -6.02
CA GLN A 33 -6.28 5.87 -7.45
C GLN A 33 -7.77 5.76 -7.82
N LEU A 34 -8.29 6.80 -8.44
CA LEU A 34 -9.69 6.84 -8.84
C LEU A 34 -9.95 6.03 -10.12
N ARG A 35 -11.20 5.61 -10.28
CA ARG A 35 -11.68 5.01 -11.53
C ARG A 35 -11.59 6.02 -12.67
N THR A 36 -10.91 5.66 -13.75
CA THR A 36 -10.76 6.51 -14.94
C THR A 36 -11.34 5.80 -16.16
N LEU A 37 -12.29 6.44 -16.87
CA LEU A 37 -12.96 5.85 -18.03
C LEU A 37 -13.54 4.44 -17.79
N GLY A 38 -14.13 4.23 -16.62
CA GLY A 38 -14.70 2.94 -16.22
C GLY A 38 -13.71 1.91 -15.69
N TYR A 39 -12.40 2.14 -15.83
CA TYR A 39 -11.36 1.23 -15.35
C TYR A 39 -10.75 1.70 -14.04
N VAL A 40 -10.53 0.76 -13.11
CA VAL A 40 -9.82 0.99 -11.86
C VAL A 40 -8.74 -0.07 -11.67
N PHE A 41 -7.55 0.38 -11.32
CA PHE A 41 -6.47 -0.47 -10.83
C PHE A 41 -5.79 0.28 -9.70
N ASN A 42 -5.95 -0.22 -8.48
CA ASN A 42 -5.47 0.45 -7.28
C ASN A 42 -4.71 -0.55 -6.39
N PRO A 43 -3.40 -0.72 -6.60
CA PRO A 43 -2.59 -1.68 -5.83
C PRO A 43 -2.37 -1.26 -4.39
N VAL A 44 -2.53 0.03 -4.06
CA VAL A 44 -2.38 0.55 -2.70
C VAL A 44 -3.32 1.72 -2.44
N THR A 45 -3.94 1.72 -1.26
CA THR A 45 -4.66 2.87 -0.71
C THR A 45 -4.04 3.25 0.60
N PHE A 46 -3.80 4.54 0.81
CA PHE A 46 -3.31 5.08 2.06
C PHE A 46 -4.42 5.83 2.78
N TYR A 47 -4.54 5.60 4.10
CA TYR A 47 -5.46 6.32 4.97
C TYR A 47 -4.64 7.06 6.03
N TYR A 48 -4.81 8.35 6.09
CA TYR A 48 -4.24 9.25 7.07
C TYR A 48 -5.31 9.53 8.13
N CYS A 49 -5.20 8.89 9.27
CA CYS A 49 -6.14 9.04 10.38
C CYS A 49 -5.63 10.12 11.32
N TYR A 50 -6.46 11.12 11.60
CA TYR A 50 -6.09 12.26 12.41
C TYR A 50 -6.68 12.18 13.81
N GLU A 51 -6.08 12.93 14.72
CA GLU A 51 -6.68 13.29 16.01
C GLU A 51 -7.85 14.28 15.79
N PRO A 52 -8.68 14.57 16.82
CA PRO A 52 -9.83 15.48 16.69
C PRO A 52 -9.49 16.88 16.18
N ASP A 53 -8.25 17.33 16.35
CA ASP A 53 -7.76 18.62 15.84
C ASP A 53 -7.69 18.69 14.31
N GLY A 54 -7.78 17.54 13.61
CA GLY A 54 -7.68 17.42 12.16
C GLY A 54 -6.31 17.77 11.57
N VAL A 55 -5.29 17.93 12.41
CA VAL A 55 -3.92 18.32 12.04
C VAL A 55 -2.91 17.28 12.46
N THR A 56 -2.99 16.81 13.71
CA THR A 56 -2.09 15.81 14.26
C THR A 56 -2.46 14.41 13.74
N LEU A 57 -1.49 13.69 13.18
CA LEU A 57 -1.72 12.31 12.74
C LEU A 57 -1.72 11.37 13.93
N HIS A 58 -2.80 10.59 14.07
CA HIS A 58 -2.94 9.47 14.99
C HIS A 58 -2.24 8.22 14.43
N SER A 59 -2.59 7.86 13.20
CA SER A 59 -2.10 6.64 12.54
C SER A 59 -2.13 6.75 11.03
N PHE A 60 -1.32 5.89 10.40
CA PHE A 60 -1.25 5.71 8.96
C PHE A 60 -1.58 4.26 8.61
N VAL A 61 -2.50 4.07 7.68
CA VAL A 61 -2.89 2.74 7.20
C VAL A 61 -2.58 2.62 5.72
N ALA A 62 -1.86 1.55 5.36
CA ALA A 62 -1.60 1.20 3.97
C ALA A 62 -2.30 -0.12 3.63
N GLU A 63 -3.40 -0.03 2.88
CA GLU A 63 -4.08 -1.20 2.34
C GLU A 63 -3.46 -1.57 1.00
N ILE A 64 -2.83 -2.73 0.93
CA ILE A 64 -2.14 -3.24 -0.25
C ILE A 64 -2.96 -4.38 -0.85
N THR A 65 -3.13 -4.34 -2.17
CA THR A 65 -3.72 -5.44 -2.94
C THR A 65 -2.62 -6.06 -3.80
N ASN A 66 -2.34 -7.35 -3.60
CA ASN A 66 -1.35 -8.03 -4.41
C ASN A 66 -1.89 -8.39 -5.80
N THR A 67 -0.99 -8.41 -6.77
CA THR A 67 -1.28 -8.84 -8.13
C THR A 67 -0.43 -10.09 -8.44
N PRO A 68 -1.00 -11.17 -8.97
CA PRO A 68 -2.36 -11.32 -9.55
C PRO A 68 -3.42 -11.90 -8.60
N TRP A 69 -3.11 -12.19 -7.35
CA TRP A 69 -4.00 -12.98 -6.46
C TRP A 69 -5.20 -12.18 -5.92
N GLY A 70 -5.14 -10.83 -5.93
CA GLY A 70 -6.21 -9.98 -5.43
C GLY A 70 -6.40 -10.00 -3.92
N GLU A 71 -5.44 -10.55 -3.18
CA GLU A 71 -5.47 -10.55 -1.72
C GLU A 71 -5.17 -9.17 -1.18
N ARG A 72 -5.80 -8.81 -0.06
CA ARG A 72 -5.64 -7.52 0.60
C ARG A 72 -5.01 -7.68 1.96
N HIS A 73 -4.10 -6.79 2.29
CA HIS A 73 -3.48 -6.67 3.60
C HIS A 73 -3.36 -5.20 4.00
N ALA A 74 -3.61 -4.90 5.26
CA ALA A 74 -3.51 -3.54 5.79
C ALA A 74 -2.42 -3.48 6.85
N TYR A 75 -1.36 -2.73 6.57
CA TYR A 75 -0.39 -2.31 7.58
C TYR A 75 -0.93 -1.09 8.31
N VAL A 76 -0.97 -1.17 9.63
CA VAL A 76 -1.40 -0.07 10.51
C VAL A 76 -0.21 0.39 11.31
N LEU A 77 0.16 1.65 11.18
CA LEU A 77 1.35 2.22 11.76
C LEU A 77 0.99 3.43 12.64
N SER A 78 1.48 3.45 13.88
CA SER A 78 1.31 4.60 14.77
C SER A 78 2.05 5.80 14.21
N ALA A 79 1.42 6.96 14.16
CA ALA A 79 2.03 8.20 13.68
C ALA A 79 2.33 9.20 14.82
N ARG A 80 2.19 8.78 16.09
CA ARG A 80 2.34 9.65 17.27
C ARG A 80 3.79 10.11 17.49
N ASP A 81 4.76 9.21 17.27
CA ASP A 81 6.16 9.48 17.60
C ASP A 81 6.98 9.86 16.38
N ALA A 82 6.72 9.24 15.25
CA ALA A 82 7.44 9.48 14.00
C ALA A 82 6.64 9.04 12.79
N LEU A 83 6.97 9.61 11.62
CA LEU A 83 6.44 9.21 10.32
C LEU A 83 7.44 8.34 9.55
N ARG A 84 8.20 7.53 10.30
CA ARG A 84 9.19 6.58 9.79
C ARG A 84 9.09 5.29 10.59
N TRP A 85 9.03 4.17 9.89
CA TRP A 85 8.86 2.86 10.50
C TRP A 85 9.81 1.85 9.91
N SER A 86 10.18 0.87 10.73
CA SER A 86 10.93 -0.32 10.34
C SER A 86 10.20 -1.53 10.91
N PHE A 87 9.76 -2.46 10.05
CA PHE A 87 9.00 -3.65 10.47
C PHE A 87 9.22 -4.81 9.50
N ALA A 88 8.99 -6.03 10.00
CA ALA A 88 9.11 -7.23 9.18
C ALA A 88 7.98 -7.27 8.12
N LYS A 89 8.32 -7.80 6.95
CA LYS A 89 7.36 -8.03 5.88
C LYS A 89 6.40 -9.15 6.29
N ASP A 90 5.11 -8.87 6.30
CA ASP A 90 4.05 -9.81 6.70
C ASP A 90 3.11 -10.18 5.54
N PHE A 91 3.27 -9.56 4.37
CA PHE A 91 2.40 -9.80 3.22
C PHE A 91 3.18 -10.11 1.94
N HIS A 92 2.78 -11.19 1.24
CA HIS A 92 3.38 -11.60 -0.02
C HIS A 92 2.81 -10.80 -1.19
N VAL A 93 3.49 -9.71 -1.55
CA VAL A 93 3.04 -8.77 -2.58
C VAL A 93 3.44 -9.22 -3.98
N SER A 94 4.62 -9.84 -4.13
CA SER A 94 5.20 -10.18 -5.42
C SER A 94 5.90 -11.54 -5.36
N PRO A 95 5.76 -12.38 -6.40
CA PRO A 95 6.44 -13.67 -6.45
C PRO A 95 7.96 -13.59 -6.65
N PHE A 96 8.51 -12.39 -6.88
CA PHE A 96 9.95 -12.20 -7.08
C PHE A 96 10.69 -11.78 -5.80
N PHE A 97 9.97 -11.62 -4.69
CA PHE A 97 10.56 -11.25 -3.40
C PHE A 97 10.12 -12.21 -2.30
N GLY A 98 11.09 -12.73 -1.55
CA GLY A 98 10.85 -13.57 -0.37
C GLY A 98 10.10 -12.84 0.75
N MET A 99 9.83 -13.56 1.83
CA MET A 99 9.18 -12.99 3.03
C MET A 99 10.19 -12.49 4.06
N ASP A 100 11.44 -12.94 4.00
CA ASP A 100 12.50 -12.56 4.94
C ASP A 100 13.09 -11.18 4.58
N GLN A 101 12.25 -10.16 4.76
CA GLN A 101 12.59 -8.77 4.44
C GLN A 101 12.13 -7.82 5.54
N ILE A 102 12.89 -6.76 5.74
CA ILE A 102 12.55 -5.63 6.60
C ILE A 102 12.05 -4.49 5.69
N TYR A 103 10.87 -3.99 5.99
CA TYR A 103 10.33 -2.79 5.37
C TYR A 103 10.79 -1.55 6.13
N ARG A 104 11.28 -0.55 5.41
CA ARG A 104 11.52 0.78 5.94
C ARG A 104 10.66 1.77 5.19
N TRP A 105 9.74 2.35 5.89
CA TRP A 105 8.79 3.31 5.34
C TRP A 105 9.00 4.69 5.94
N SER A 106 8.83 5.73 5.13
CA SER A 106 8.83 7.12 5.53
C SER A 106 7.76 7.86 4.75
N ILE A 107 6.95 8.65 5.43
CA ILE A 107 5.92 9.47 4.82
C ILE A 107 6.02 10.92 5.30
N THR A 108 5.37 11.83 4.56
CA THR A 108 5.01 13.16 5.06
C THR A 108 3.51 13.23 5.33
N ALA A 109 3.09 14.11 6.22
CA ALA A 109 1.66 14.44 6.34
C ALA A 109 1.19 15.13 5.05
N PRO A 110 -0.07 14.89 4.60
CA PRO A 110 -0.61 15.56 3.42
C PRO A 110 -0.63 17.10 3.55
N GLY A 111 0.06 17.78 2.65
CA GLY A 111 0.17 19.24 2.56
C GLY A 111 0.11 19.72 1.11
N GLU A 112 0.92 20.73 0.76
CA GLU A 112 1.14 21.15 -0.63
C GLU A 112 1.92 20.07 -1.41
N THR A 113 2.77 19.33 -0.72
CA THR A 113 3.43 18.12 -1.21
C THR A 113 3.08 16.93 -0.34
N LEU A 114 3.23 15.75 -0.89
CA LEU A 114 3.10 14.49 -0.17
C LEU A 114 4.13 13.52 -0.71
N ASP A 115 4.93 12.98 0.19
CA ASP A 115 5.98 12.03 -0.11
C ASP A 115 5.75 10.72 0.64
N VAL A 116 5.86 9.61 -0.06
CA VAL A 116 5.87 8.26 0.50
C VAL A 116 7.08 7.54 -0.05
N ALA A 117 7.99 7.16 0.81
CA ALA A 117 9.18 6.39 0.44
C ALA A 117 9.17 5.05 1.17
N MET A 118 9.48 3.99 0.44
CA MET A 118 9.59 2.64 0.95
C MET A 118 10.88 2.01 0.46
N SER A 119 11.53 1.24 1.32
CA SER A 119 12.59 0.32 0.90
C SER A 119 12.44 -1.03 1.60
N ASN A 120 12.87 -2.08 0.90
CA ASN A 120 12.97 -3.42 1.43
C ASN A 120 14.45 -3.76 1.63
N GLU A 121 14.77 -4.31 2.77
CA GLU A 121 16.10 -4.81 3.09
C GLU A 121 16.04 -6.33 3.30
N GLU A 122 17.00 -7.04 2.76
CA GLU A 122 17.20 -8.47 2.91
C GLU A 122 18.67 -8.72 3.27
N HIS A 123 18.93 -9.43 4.36
CA HIS A 123 20.30 -9.66 4.89
C HIS A 123 21.12 -8.36 5.02
N GLY A 124 20.49 -7.26 5.44
CA GLY A 124 21.14 -5.96 5.61
C GLY A 124 21.40 -5.19 4.30
N GLN A 125 21.03 -5.74 3.15
CA GLN A 125 21.15 -5.07 1.85
C GLN A 125 19.79 -4.57 1.36
N ARG A 126 19.79 -3.37 0.78
CA ARG A 126 18.60 -2.80 0.16
C ARG A 126 18.35 -3.46 -1.19
N VAL A 127 17.27 -4.23 -1.30
CA VAL A 127 16.90 -4.99 -2.50
C VAL A 127 15.81 -4.31 -3.33
N PHE A 128 15.07 -3.37 -2.74
CA PHE A 128 14.01 -2.66 -3.44
C PHE A 128 13.82 -1.25 -2.85
N THR A 129 13.47 -0.29 -3.71
CA THR A 129 13.08 1.07 -3.30
C THR A 129 11.92 1.53 -4.18
N ALA A 130 10.94 2.16 -3.56
CA ALA A 130 9.85 2.86 -4.24
C ALA A 130 9.63 4.22 -3.59
N ALA A 131 9.34 5.23 -4.41
CA ALA A 131 8.99 6.56 -3.95
C ALA A 131 7.79 7.11 -4.73
N LEU A 132 6.90 7.76 -4.01
CA LEU A 132 5.77 8.49 -4.55
C LEU A 132 5.89 9.95 -4.09
N ASN A 133 6.07 10.86 -5.03
CA ASN A 133 6.15 12.29 -4.78
C ASN A 133 4.96 12.96 -5.48
N LEU A 134 4.12 13.62 -4.73
CA LEU A 134 2.91 14.26 -5.22
C LEU A 134 2.89 15.74 -4.87
N ARG A 135 2.30 16.54 -5.76
CA ARG A 135 1.99 17.95 -5.51
C ARG A 135 0.48 18.14 -5.56
N ARG A 136 -0.03 18.82 -4.54
CA ARG A 136 -1.45 19.14 -4.43
C ARG A 136 -1.92 20.02 -5.60
N GLN A 137 -3.06 19.68 -6.15
CA GLN A 137 -3.76 20.49 -7.14
C GLN A 137 -5.20 20.74 -6.68
N PRO A 138 -5.76 21.93 -6.89
CA PRO A 138 -7.17 22.18 -6.55
C PRO A 138 -8.07 21.35 -7.45
N ILE A 139 -9.13 20.79 -6.89
CA ILE A 139 -10.15 20.07 -7.64
C ILE A 139 -11.07 21.11 -8.32
N ARG A 140 -10.85 21.29 -9.61
CA ARG A 140 -11.64 22.15 -10.49
C ARG A 140 -11.91 21.40 -11.80
N THR A 141 -12.96 21.73 -12.51
CA THR A 141 -13.29 21.11 -13.81
C THR A 141 -12.11 21.13 -14.78
N GLY A 142 -11.41 22.27 -14.89
CA GLY A 142 -10.24 22.39 -15.76
C GLY A 142 -9.06 21.50 -15.35
N THR A 143 -8.76 21.38 -14.04
CA THR A 143 -7.68 20.49 -13.56
C THR A 143 -8.03 19.02 -13.73
N LEU A 144 -9.31 18.64 -13.52
CA LEU A 144 -9.79 17.28 -13.76
C LEU A 144 -9.77 16.92 -15.25
N LEU A 145 -10.28 17.79 -16.14
CA LEU A 145 -10.20 17.59 -17.58
C LEU A 145 -8.77 17.49 -18.07
N ARG A 146 -7.88 18.36 -17.59
CA ARG A 146 -6.45 18.29 -17.92
C ARG A 146 -5.84 16.96 -17.48
N ALA A 147 -6.13 16.49 -16.27
CA ALA A 147 -5.63 15.20 -15.77
C ALA A 147 -6.16 14.04 -16.64
N LEU A 148 -7.43 14.07 -17.02
CA LEU A 148 -8.04 13.06 -17.88
C LEU A 148 -7.43 13.04 -19.28
N VAL A 149 -7.15 14.21 -19.87
CA VAL A 149 -6.55 14.32 -21.21
C VAL A 149 -5.06 13.92 -21.18
N LEU A 150 -4.31 14.34 -20.18
CA LEU A 150 -2.87 14.03 -20.09
C LEU A 150 -2.60 12.58 -19.63
N HIS A 151 -3.52 11.99 -18.85
CA HIS A 151 -3.32 10.67 -18.25
C HIS A 151 -4.56 9.76 -18.39
N PRO A 152 -5.14 9.62 -19.61
CA PRO A 152 -6.44 8.94 -19.81
C PRO A 152 -6.39 7.45 -19.42
N TRP A 153 -5.24 6.82 -19.56
CA TRP A 153 -5.04 5.38 -19.35
C TRP A 153 -4.12 5.08 -18.17
N MET A 154 -3.99 5.98 -17.19
CA MET A 154 -3.03 5.79 -16.10
C MET A 154 -3.21 4.48 -15.33
N PRO A 155 -4.43 4.05 -14.93
CA PRO A 155 -4.61 2.77 -14.27
C PRO A 155 -4.24 1.57 -15.15
N ALA A 156 -4.60 1.62 -16.44
CA ALA A 156 -4.27 0.55 -17.39
C ALA A 156 -2.76 0.49 -17.65
N ARG A 157 -2.08 1.63 -17.78
CA ARG A 157 -0.60 1.68 -17.94
C ARG A 157 0.11 1.10 -16.71
N ALA A 158 -0.34 1.41 -15.51
CA ALA A 158 0.21 0.85 -14.28
C ALA A 158 0.05 -0.68 -14.25
N HIS A 159 -1.14 -1.16 -14.61
CA HIS A 159 -1.42 -2.60 -14.69
C HIS A 159 -0.52 -3.30 -15.71
N LEU A 160 -0.45 -2.79 -16.92
CA LEU A 160 0.41 -3.33 -17.99
C LEU A 160 1.90 -3.28 -17.60
N ALA A 161 2.34 -2.21 -16.95
CA ALA A 161 3.73 -2.08 -16.50
C ALA A 161 4.12 -3.16 -15.49
N ILE A 162 3.20 -3.54 -14.57
CA ILE A 162 3.44 -4.63 -13.62
C ILE A 162 3.66 -5.95 -14.35
N TYR A 163 2.78 -6.31 -15.29
CA TYR A 163 2.95 -7.54 -16.07
C TYR A 163 4.19 -7.53 -16.97
N TRP A 164 4.49 -6.39 -17.58
CA TRP A 164 5.70 -6.21 -18.36
C TRP A 164 6.96 -6.43 -17.53
N GLN A 165 7.02 -5.84 -16.32
CA GLN A 165 8.16 -6.06 -15.42
C GLN A 165 8.22 -7.51 -14.93
N ALA A 166 7.09 -8.13 -14.64
CA ALA A 166 7.04 -9.55 -14.28
C ALA A 166 7.59 -10.44 -15.41
N LEU A 167 7.19 -10.17 -16.65
CA LEU A 167 7.73 -10.88 -17.82
C LEU A 167 9.25 -10.70 -17.95
N ARG A 168 9.74 -9.45 -17.82
CA ARG A 168 11.19 -9.17 -17.88
C ARG A 168 11.98 -9.90 -16.80
N LEU A 169 11.45 -9.95 -15.56
CA LEU A 169 12.09 -10.67 -14.45
C LEU A 169 12.09 -12.19 -14.70
N SER A 170 10.99 -12.72 -15.23
CA SER A 170 10.87 -14.12 -15.61
C SER A 170 11.88 -14.50 -16.71
N LEU A 171 12.01 -13.66 -17.75
CA LEU A 171 13.00 -13.86 -18.83
C LEU A 171 14.45 -13.80 -18.33
N LYS A 172 14.70 -12.98 -17.30
CA LYS A 172 16.02 -12.91 -16.63
C LYS A 172 16.25 -14.06 -15.65
N ARG A 173 15.32 -15.03 -15.54
CA ARG A 173 15.39 -16.19 -14.64
C ARG A 173 15.57 -15.79 -13.17
N VAL A 174 14.96 -14.66 -12.75
CA VAL A 174 14.93 -14.26 -11.33
C VAL A 174 14.17 -15.33 -10.55
N PRO A 175 14.64 -15.74 -9.35
CA PRO A 175 13.97 -16.77 -8.56
C PRO A 175 12.50 -16.44 -8.31
N PHE A 176 11.64 -17.45 -8.47
CA PHE A 176 10.20 -17.33 -8.23
C PHE A 176 9.85 -17.95 -6.89
N PHE A 177 9.31 -17.13 -5.97
CA PHE A 177 8.89 -17.57 -4.64
C PHE A 177 7.42 -17.98 -4.68
N THR A 178 7.16 -19.23 -4.37
CA THR A 178 5.79 -19.75 -4.28
C THR A 178 5.02 -19.05 -3.15
N HIS A 179 3.77 -18.69 -3.40
CA HIS A 179 2.90 -18.04 -2.40
C HIS A 179 2.84 -18.87 -1.11
N PRO A 180 3.00 -18.28 0.10
CA PRO A 180 3.07 -19.01 1.37
C PRO A 180 1.90 -19.97 1.60
N LYS A 181 0.67 -19.61 1.24
CA LYS A 181 -0.53 -20.46 1.34
C LYS A 181 -0.49 -21.72 0.44
N LYS A 182 0.36 -21.75 -0.58
CA LYS A 182 0.55 -22.90 -1.49
C LYS A 182 1.74 -23.77 -1.11
N ARG A 183 2.50 -23.40 -0.08
CA ARG A 183 3.54 -24.27 0.46
C ARG A 183 2.85 -25.44 1.16
N ARG A 184 2.96 -26.63 0.58
CA ARG A 184 2.52 -27.89 1.22
C ARG A 184 3.29 -28.00 2.53
N PRO A 185 2.62 -28.28 3.67
CA PRO A 185 3.34 -28.57 4.91
C PRO A 185 4.33 -29.71 4.64
N PRO A 186 5.52 -29.70 5.25
CA PRO A 186 6.44 -30.83 5.13
C PRO A 186 5.69 -32.11 5.54
N ALA A 187 5.85 -33.17 4.74
CA ALA A 187 5.27 -34.45 5.07
C ALA A 187 5.74 -34.84 6.50
N PRO A 188 4.85 -35.35 7.37
CA PRO A 188 5.25 -35.82 8.69
C PRO A 188 6.35 -36.85 8.49
N THR A 189 7.53 -36.60 9.08
CA THR A 189 8.56 -37.63 9.24
C THR A 189 7.94 -38.71 10.12
N LEU A 190 7.64 -39.84 9.51
CA LEU A 190 7.25 -41.06 10.23
C LEU A 190 8.43 -41.47 11.09
N PRO A 191 8.19 -41.89 12.33
CA PRO A 191 9.22 -42.34 13.25
C PRO A 191 9.92 -43.62 12.78
#